data_b6d4f5938365fc4de5e193a4cb93e1f5
#
_entry.id   b6d4f5938365fc4de5e193a4cb93e1f5
#
_cell.length_a   1.000
_cell.length_b   1.000
_cell.length_c   1.000
_cell.angle_alpha   90.00
_cell.angle_beta   90.00
_cell.angle_gamma   90.00
#
_symmetry.space_group_name_H-M   'P 1'
#
loop_
_entity.id
_entity.type
_entity.pdbx_description
1 polymer ?
#
loop_
_entity_poly.entity_id
_entity_poly.type
_entity_poly.pdbx_seq_one_letter_code
_entity_poly.pdbx_strand_id
1 'polypeptide(L)'
;LDSSSVRISAPPGTTLKQTEAVADHATEIIRADPSVDRVFQRVFVGVSFLNISLKKDRKVTSTEFERGLTPKLAAIADARVNFQSQGGGGPGSGGRDIVLYLGSDNPDLLNATANKIADEMGTLPQLVAPRPIGDLVRPEITVKPRFDLAADLGVTTSALSQTIRIATLGDIAQNSAKFSLNDRQIPIRVQLGEESRRSLANIENLPVPTATGGSVPLKVVADITFGSGPTMIQRTNQIRRVALGADRAAGVVPGSETAAIEALPTLKNLPQGINRLQLGEAKWQAELLVSFVIAVIVGILLVFATLVLLYKRVMPPFVNMGSLLLAPLGGALAIRLTGDPVSMPVLIGMLLLLGIVAKNSILLVDFALEEMNKGVDKFTAIMDAGHKRAQPIVMTTVAMVAGMIPVALSIGSDGSFRAPMGVTVIGGLTVSTLLTLLIVPATFSLAIGF
;
A
#
# COMPACT_ATOMS: atom_id res chain seq x y z
N LEU A 1 -0.90 16.54 -2.30
CA LEU A 1 -0.96 16.38 -0.86
C LEU A 1 -0.15 17.47 -0.17
N ASP A 2 -0.61 17.93 1.00
CA ASP A 2 0.07 18.99 1.76
C ASP A 2 1.00 18.44 2.83
N SER A 3 1.32 17.17 2.73
CA SER A 3 2.24 16.48 3.62
C SER A 3 3.10 15.47 2.84
N SER A 4 4.28 15.22 3.37
CA SER A 4 5.20 14.18 2.92
C SER A 4 5.81 13.49 4.13
N SER A 5 6.25 12.26 3.99
CA SER A 5 6.86 11.50 5.08
C SER A 5 8.19 10.91 4.64
N VAL A 6 9.19 11.03 5.51
CA VAL A 6 10.51 10.45 5.31
C VAL A 6 10.78 9.41 6.38
N ARG A 7 11.34 8.29 5.98
CA ARG A 7 11.87 7.27 6.89
C ARG A 7 13.39 7.25 6.80
N ILE A 8 14.02 7.30 7.95
CA ILE A 8 15.46 7.12 8.12
C ILE A 8 15.68 5.75 8.74
N SER A 9 16.51 4.94 8.10
CA SER A 9 16.90 3.62 8.61
C SER A 9 18.42 3.59 8.75
N ALA A 10 18.88 3.57 9.99
CA ALA A 10 20.29 3.46 10.31
C ALA A 10 20.76 1.99 10.32
N PRO A 11 22.07 1.72 10.19
CA PRO A 11 22.61 0.37 10.29
C PRO A 11 22.28 -0.31 11.61
N PRO A 12 22.22 -1.64 11.66
CA PRO A 12 22.06 -2.38 12.90
C PRO A 12 23.16 -2.04 13.91
N GLY A 13 22.78 -1.83 15.16
CA GLY A 13 23.73 -1.43 16.22
C GLY A 13 23.86 0.07 16.46
N THR A 14 23.24 0.90 15.62
CA THR A 14 23.22 2.36 15.80
C THR A 14 22.49 2.73 17.10
N THR A 15 23.08 3.61 17.89
CA THR A 15 22.49 4.10 19.15
C THR A 15 21.41 5.15 18.88
N LEU A 16 20.58 5.44 19.91
CA LEU A 16 19.56 6.50 19.83
C LEU A 16 20.19 7.86 19.47
N LYS A 17 21.30 8.22 20.12
CA LYS A 17 21.99 9.50 19.86
C LYS A 17 22.53 9.61 18.41
N GLN A 18 23.05 8.51 17.89
CA GLN A 18 23.51 8.49 16.50
C GLN A 18 22.32 8.60 15.53
N THR A 19 21.21 7.92 15.79
CA THR A 19 20.01 8.03 14.98
C THR A 19 19.43 9.45 15.03
N GLU A 20 19.45 10.08 16.20
CA GLU A 20 19.02 11.47 16.40
C GLU A 20 19.90 12.43 15.58
N ALA A 21 21.22 12.31 15.65
CA ALA A 21 22.13 13.17 14.88
C ALA A 21 21.89 13.08 13.35
N VAL A 22 21.65 11.87 12.83
CA VAL A 22 21.29 11.68 11.43
C VAL A 22 19.93 12.29 11.10
N ALA A 23 18.96 12.13 11.98
CA ALA A 23 17.62 12.68 11.80
C ALA A 23 17.60 14.21 11.85
N ASP A 24 18.42 14.81 12.72
CA ASP A 24 18.59 16.27 12.81
C ASP A 24 19.23 16.83 11.54
N HIS A 25 20.28 16.18 11.04
CA HIS A 25 20.92 16.57 9.77
C HIS A 25 19.94 16.48 8.59
N ALA A 26 19.15 15.40 8.49
CA ALA A 26 18.11 15.27 7.47
C ALA A 26 17.04 16.37 7.61
N THR A 27 16.65 16.69 8.84
CA THR A 27 15.68 17.75 9.14
C THR A 27 16.19 19.13 8.72
N GLU A 28 17.47 19.44 8.93
CA GLU A 28 18.09 20.69 8.47
C GLU A 28 18.02 20.82 6.94
N ILE A 29 18.37 19.75 6.21
CA ILE A 29 18.29 19.74 4.74
C ILE A 29 16.85 19.97 4.26
N ILE A 30 15.87 19.34 4.93
CA ILE A 30 14.45 19.46 4.56
C ILE A 30 13.94 20.88 4.88
N ARG A 31 14.27 21.44 6.04
CA ARG A 31 13.85 22.80 6.45
C ARG A 31 14.46 23.90 5.59
N ALA A 32 15.57 23.66 4.93
CA ALA A 32 16.17 24.60 4.00
C ALA A 32 15.32 24.84 2.74
N ASP A 33 14.35 23.95 2.45
CA ASP A 33 13.44 24.14 1.33
C ASP A 33 12.29 25.12 1.68
N PRO A 34 12.07 26.17 0.88
CA PRO A 34 11.06 27.21 1.16
C PRO A 34 9.60 26.67 1.15
N SER A 35 9.36 25.51 0.57
CA SER A 35 8.03 24.86 0.51
C SER A 35 7.61 24.22 1.83
N VAL A 36 8.54 24.07 2.78
CA VAL A 36 8.31 23.41 4.07
C VAL A 36 7.72 24.40 5.08
N ASP A 37 6.61 24.01 5.70
CA ASP A 37 6.02 24.74 6.83
C ASP A 37 6.58 24.24 8.17
N ARG A 38 6.49 22.92 8.40
CA ARG A 38 6.98 22.32 9.65
C ARG A 38 7.41 20.87 9.44
N VAL A 39 8.36 20.42 10.27
CA VAL A 39 8.83 19.04 10.32
C VAL A 39 8.61 18.51 11.73
N PHE A 40 7.91 17.39 11.84
CA PHE A 40 7.73 16.65 13.07
C PHE A 40 8.57 15.37 13.04
N GLN A 41 9.48 15.24 13.99
CA GLN A 41 10.47 14.17 14.04
C GLN A 41 10.15 13.20 15.19
N ARG A 42 10.17 11.90 14.90
CA ARG A 42 10.12 10.82 15.89
C ARG A 42 11.34 9.94 15.72
N VAL A 43 12.16 9.85 16.75
CA VAL A 43 13.41 9.10 16.74
C VAL A 43 13.30 7.87 17.63
N PHE A 44 13.70 6.74 17.07
CA PHE A 44 13.84 5.46 17.77
C PHE A 44 15.25 4.92 17.55
N VAL A 45 15.64 3.91 18.29
CA VAL A 45 16.93 3.24 18.08
C VAL A 45 16.99 2.62 16.68
N GLY A 46 17.87 3.14 15.82
CA GLY A 46 18.09 2.64 14.47
C GLY A 46 17.04 3.06 13.42
N VAL A 47 15.99 3.80 13.80
CA VAL A 47 14.97 4.28 12.85
C VAL A 47 14.40 5.63 13.28
N SER A 48 14.15 6.52 12.31
CA SER A 48 13.43 7.76 12.55
C SER A 48 12.37 8.01 11.46
N PHE A 49 11.32 8.72 11.84
CA PHE A 49 10.25 9.13 10.94
C PHE A 49 10.11 10.65 11.00
N LEU A 50 10.16 11.29 9.83
CA LEU A 50 9.95 12.71 9.68
C LEU A 50 8.63 12.93 8.94
N ASN A 51 7.68 13.58 9.59
CA ASN A 51 6.44 14.03 8.96
C ASN A 51 6.59 15.50 8.59
N ILE A 52 6.51 15.79 7.31
CA ILE A 52 6.74 17.10 6.73
C ILE A 52 5.39 17.69 6.35
N SER A 53 5.06 18.85 6.89
CA SER A 53 3.93 19.65 6.44
C SER A 53 4.41 20.67 5.43
N LEU A 54 3.78 20.73 4.27
CA LEU A 54 4.10 21.66 3.19
C LEU A 54 3.18 22.88 3.23
N LYS A 55 3.70 24.05 2.86
CA LYS A 55 2.91 25.27 2.75
C LYS A 55 1.84 25.14 1.66
N LYS A 56 0.66 25.73 1.88
CA LYS A 56 -0.46 25.68 0.93
C LYS A 56 -0.23 26.52 -0.33
N ASP A 57 0.52 27.59 -0.21
CA ASP A 57 0.83 28.56 -1.27
C ASP A 57 2.11 28.24 -2.07
N ARG A 58 2.63 27.02 -1.93
CA ARG A 58 3.81 26.56 -2.68
C ARG A 58 3.56 26.43 -4.17
N LYS A 59 4.63 26.66 -4.96
CA LYS A 59 4.59 26.56 -6.44
C LYS A 59 4.84 25.14 -6.96
N VAL A 60 5.41 24.26 -6.10
CA VAL A 60 5.79 22.89 -6.46
C VAL A 60 4.81 21.88 -5.87
N THR A 61 4.58 20.79 -6.58
CA THR A 61 3.78 19.66 -6.06
C THR A 61 4.57 18.87 -5.02
N SER A 62 3.89 18.05 -4.18
CA SER A 62 4.57 17.18 -3.23
C SER A 62 5.53 16.21 -3.90
N THR A 63 5.18 15.70 -5.08
CA THR A 63 6.04 14.79 -5.85
C THR A 63 7.30 15.47 -6.40
N GLU A 64 7.20 16.71 -6.87
CA GLU A 64 8.36 17.50 -7.31
C GLU A 64 9.26 17.85 -6.15
N PHE A 65 8.71 18.23 -5.00
CA PHE A 65 9.43 18.45 -3.76
C PHE A 65 10.23 17.21 -3.35
N GLU A 66 9.59 16.03 -3.31
CA GLU A 66 10.23 14.77 -2.98
C GLU A 66 11.37 14.43 -3.95
N ARG A 67 11.14 14.58 -5.26
CA ARG A 67 12.17 14.36 -6.29
C ARG A 67 13.36 15.31 -6.16
N GLY A 68 13.12 16.56 -5.82
CA GLY A 68 14.19 17.56 -5.65
C GLY A 68 15.06 17.29 -4.43
N LEU A 69 14.50 16.75 -3.36
CA LEU A 69 15.22 16.46 -2.11
C LEU A 69 15.84 15.05 -2.06
N THR A 70 15.32 14.10 -2.81
CA THR A 70 15.81 12.70 -2.81
C THR A 70 17.32 12.59 -2.99
N PRO A 71 18.00 13.27 -3.96
CA PRO A 71 19.44 13.14 -4.11
C PRO A 71 20.22 13.74 -2.94
N LYS A 72 19.71 14.81 -2.33
CA LYS A 72 20.34 15.44 -1.15
C LYS A 72 20.25 14.55 0.08
N LEU A 73 19.10 13.91 0.29
CA LEU A 73 18.88 13.01 1.40
C LEU A 73 19.60 11.66 1.20
N ALA A 74 19.72 11.18 -0.02
CA ALA A 74 20.48 9.98 -0.35
C ALA A 74 21.99 10.13 -0.14
N ALA A 75 22.50 11.37 -0.14
CA ALA A 75 23.91 11.67 0.13
C ALA A 75 24.28 11.60 1.61
N ILE A 76 23.31 11.47 2.53
CA ILE A 76 23.59 11.33 3.97
C ILE A 76 24.27 9.98 4.20
N ALA A 77 25.51 10.05 4.72
CA ALA A 77 26.25 8.86 5.11
C ALA A 77 25.61 8.17 6.32
N ASP A 78 25.91 6.89 6.51
CA ASP A 78 25.54 6.09 7.68
C ASP A 78 24.04 5.88 7.93
N ALA A 79 23.17 6.30 6.99
CA ALA A 79 21.74 5.99 7.07
C ALA A 79 21.09 5.96 5.69
N ARG A 80 19.99 5.26 5.60
CA ARG A 80 19.12 5.29 4.41
C ARG A 80 17.93 6.20 4.68
N VAL A 81 17.84 7.25 3.89
CA VAL A 81 16.79 8.26 4.00
C VAL A 81 15.93 8.18 2.75
N ASN A 82 14.70 7.74 2.91
CA ASN A 82 13.76 7.58 1.79
C ASN A 82 12.43 8.25 2.11
N PHE A 83 11.84 8.91 1.11
CA PHE A 83 10.44 9.29 1.20
C PHE A 83 9.56 8.03 1.28
N GLN A 84 8.52 8.11 2.08
CA GLN A 84 7.51 7.04 2.16
C GLN A 84 6.42 7.34 1.14
N SER A 85 6.18 6.39 0.25
CA SER A 85 4.99 6.44 -0.61
C SER A 85 3.73 6.42 0.26
N GLN A 86 2.84 7.38 0.07
CA GLN A 86 1.59 7.49 0.84
C GLN A 86 0.54 6.42 0.46
N GLY A 87 0.77 5.72 -0.65
CA GLY A 87 -0.10 4.63 -1.13
C GLY A 87 0.51 3.24 -1.02
N GLY A 88 1.75 3.13 -0.57
CA GLY A 88 2.49 1.89 -0.71
C GLY A 88 2.74 1.13 0.56
N GLY A 89 2.27 -0.08 0.58
CA GLY A 89 2.77 -1.14 1.40
C GLY A 89 2.07 -1.33 2.74
N GLY A 90 1.51 -2.50 2.92
CA GLY A 90 0.98 -3.00 4.18
C GLY A 90 2.01 -3.04 5.31
N PRO A 91 1.64 -3.51 6.49
CA PRO A 91 2.51 -3.58 7.65
C PRO A 91 3.83 -4.30 7.34
N GLY A 92 4.96 -3.62 7.55
CA GLY A 92 6.31 -4.17 7.30
C GLY A 92 6.88 -3.91 5.90
N SER A 93 6.23 -3.11 5.07
CA SER A 93 6.73 -2.72 3.72
C SER A 93 7.94 -1.80 3.72
N GLY A 94 8.24 -1.17 4.84
CA GLY A 94 9.34 -0.21 4.92
C GLY A 94 9.12 1.08 4.14
N GLY A 95 7.89 1.36 3.65
CA GLY A 95 7.57 2.54 2.85
C GLY A 95 8.02 2.47 1.39
N ARG A 96 8.27 1.26 0.88
CA ARG A 96 8.70 1.02 -0.50
C ARG A 96 7.51 1.01 -1.46
N ASP A 97 7.73 1.42 -2.71
CA ASP A 97 6.70 1.42 -3.76
C ASP A 97 6.20 0.03 -4.10
N ILE A 98 7.12 -0.93 -4.13
CA ILE A 98 6.86 -2.32 -4.51
C ILE A 98 7.30 -3.23 -3.38
N VAL A 99 6.43 -4.11 -2.94
CA VAL A 99 6.74 -5.08 -1.89
C VAL A 99 6.23 -6.46 -2.27
N LEU A 100 7.13 -7.42 -2.27
CA LEU A 100 6.85 -8.84 -2.46
C LEU A 100 7.04 -9.57 -1.13
N TYR A 101 6.11 -10.43 -0.77
CA TYR A 101 6.18 -11.21 0.47
C TYR A 101 6.39 -12.68 0.15
N LEU A 102 7.41 -13.28 0.80
CA LEU A 102 7.69 -14.70 0.77
C LEU A 102 7.47 -15.31 2.16
N GLY A 103 6.95 -16.50 2.22
CA GLY A 103 6.73 -17.24 3.46
C GLY A 103 7.33 -18.64 3.41
N SER A 104 7.89 -19.08 4.53
CA SER A 104 8.41 -20.45 4.70
C SER A 104 8.53 -20.79 6.18
N ASP A 105 8.48 -22.06 6.49
CA ASP A 105 8.79 -22.57 7.82
C ASP A 105 10.31 -22.70 8.05
N ASN A 106 11.10 -22.78 6.97
CA ASN A 106 12.56 -22.81 7.02
C ASN A 106 13.16 -21.41 6.83
N PRO A 107 13.72 -20.79 7.89
CA PRO A 107 14.26 -19.42 7.82
C PRO A 107 15.49 -19.30 6.92
N ASP A 108 16.36 -20.30 6.86
CA ASP A 108 17.59 -20.23 6.08
C ASP A 108 17.29 -20.29 4.58
N LEU A 109 16.41 -21.20 4.18
CA LEU A 109 15.93 -21.29 2.81
C LEU A 109 15.17 -20.03 2.39
N LEU A 110 14.37 -19.47 3.30
CA LEU A 110 13.62 -18.23 3.06
C LEU A 110 14.54 -17.05 2.79
N ASN A 111 15.57 -16.86 3.64
CA ASN A 111 16.54 -15.79 3.50
C ASN A 111 17.40 -15.94 2.24
N ALA A 112 17.88 -17.15 1.95
CA ALA A 112 18.66 -17.44 0.76
C ALA A 112 17.85 -17.14 -0.52
N THR A 113 16.59 -17.57 -0.57
CA THR A 113 15.70 -17.30 -1.71
C THR A 113 15.35 -15.82 -1.82
N ALA A 114 15.11 -15.14 -0.70
CA ALA A 114 14.83 -13.71 -0.69
C ALA A 114 16.01 -12.90 -1.24
N ASN A 115 17.24 -13.20 -0.84
CA ASN A 115 18.43 -12.54 -1.37
C ASN A 115 18.58 -12.79 -2.87
N LYS A 116 18.41 -14.04 -3.32
CA LYS A 116 18.50 -14.39 -4.74
C LYS A 116 17.47 -13.62 -5.58
N ILE A 117 16.22 -13.53 -5.11
CA ILE A 117 15.18 -12.73 -5.81
C ILE A 117 15.54 -11.26 -5.78
N ALA A 118 16.08 -10.72 -4.69
CA ALA A 118 16.53 -9.33 -4.61
C ALA A 118 17.64 -9.04 -5.65
N ASP A 119 18.59 -9.95 -5.83
CA ASP A 119 19.65 -9.84 -6.84
C ASP A 119 19.05 -9.87 -8.26
N GLU A 120 18.12 -10.79 -8.53
CA GLU A 120 17.41 -10.84 -9.81
C GLU A 120 16.60 -9.56 -10.07
N MET A 121 15.91 -9.03 -9.06
CA MET A 121 15.20 -7.74 -9.17
C MET A 121 16.16 -6.58 -9.46
N GLY A 122 17.40 -6.67 -8.98
CA GLY A 122 18.46 -5.68 -9.25
C GLY A 122 18.87 -5.58 -10.71
N THR A 123 18.59 -6.60 -11.52
CA THR A 123 18.84 -6.58 -12.97
C THR A 123 17.75 -5.86 -13.77
N LEU A 124 16.60 -5.55 -13.14
CA LEU A 124 15.48 -4.89 -13.81
C LEU A 124 15.66 -3.37 -13.80
N PRO A 125 15.73 -2.72 -14.96
CA PRO A 125 15.95 -1.26 -15.05
C PRO A 125 14.77 -0.43 -14.50
N GLN A 126 13.59 -1.05 -14.32
CA GLN A 126 12.42 -0.40 -13.76
C GLN A 126 12.47 -0.27 -12.22
N LEU A 127 13.41 -0.96 -11.56
CA LEU A 127 13.51 -1.05 -10.11
C LEU A 127 14.80 -0.40 -9.58
N VAL A 128 14.69 0.22 -8.42
CA VAL A 128 15.82 0.84 -7.73
C VAL A 128 15.97 0.21 -6.35
N ALA A 129 17.19 -0.15 -6.01
CA ALA A 129 17.61 -0.68 -4.70
C ALA A 129 16.72 -1.81 -4.14
N PRO A 130 16.45 -2.89 -4.89
CA PRO A 130 15.73 -4.03 -4.36
C PRO A 130 16.51 -4.70 -3.23
N ARG A 131 15.80 -5.10 -2.18
CA ARG A 131 16.40 -5.76 -1.01
C ARG A 131 15.35 -6.37 -0.09
N PRO A 132 15.75 -7.35 0.74
CA PRO A 132 14.92 -7.78 1.86
C PRO A 132 14.67 -6.63 2.85
N ILE A 133 13.44 -6.55 3.37
CA ILE A 133 13.01 -5.58 4.37
C ILE A 133 12.70 -6.36 5.65
N GLY A 134 13.32 -6.01 6.76
CA GLY A 134 13.06 -6.63 8.05
C GLY A 134 14.26 -7.37 8.53
N ASP A 135 14.40 -8.56 8.57
CA ASP A 135 15.40 -9.47 9.17
C ASP A 135 16.89 -9.03 9.11
N LEU A 136 17.15 -7.74 9.39
CA LEU A 136 18.52 -7.26 9.53
C LEU A 136 19.14 -7.93 10.75
N VAL A 137 20.25 -8.56 10.53
CA VAL A 137 21.03 -9.18 11.58
C VAL A 137 21.69 -8.10 12.42
N ARG A 138 21.52 -8.18 13.73
CA ARG A 138 22.12 -7.25 14.71
C ARG A 138 23.15 -7.99 15.54
N PRO A 139 24.30 -7.36 15.84
CA PRO A 139 25.22 -7.87 16.86
C PRO A 139 24.49 -7.98 18.20
N GLU A 140 24.64 -9.09 18.87
CA GLU A 140 24.04 -9.34 20.19
C GLU A 140 25.03 -10.06 21.11
N ILE A 141 24.83 -9.90 22.42
CA ILE A 141 25.52 -10.68 23.42
C ILE A 141 24.63 -11.86 23.79
N THR A 142 25.11 -13.07 23.51
CA THR A 142 24.42 -14.32 23.88
C THR A 142 24.92 -14.81 25.21
N VAL A 143 24.02 -14.99 26.15
CA VAL A 143 24.32 -15.55 27.49
C VAL A 143 23.72 -16.95 27.59
N LYS A 144 24.58 -17.98 27.58
CA LYS A 144 24.16 -19.39 27.68
C LYS A 144 24.41 -19.87 29.10
N PRO A 145 23.37 -20.26 29.88
CA PRO A 145 23.55 -20.81 31.20
C PRO A 145 24.30 -22.12 31.18
N ARG A 146 25.24 -22.30 32.09
CA ARG A 146 25.86 -23.59 32.43
C ARG A 146 24.99 -24.29 33.46
N PHE A 147 24.04 -25.10 33.02
CA PHE A 147 22.97 -25.63 33.87
C PHE A 147 23.47 -26.43 35.04
N ASP A 148 24.50 -27.26 34.83
CA ASP A 148 25.07 -28.13 35.90
C ASP A 148 25.68 -27.26 37.01
N LEU A 149 26.56 -26.33 36.63
CA LEU A 149 27.23 -25.45 37.60
C LEU A 149 26.26 -24.46 38.26
N ALA A 150 25.26 -23.93 37.50
CA ALA A 150 24.22 -23.08 38.04
C ALA A 150 23.39 -23.81 39.09
N ALA A 151 23.04 -25.08 38.85
CA ALA A 151 22.31 -25.92 39.81
C ALA A 151 23.13 -26.18 41.09
N ASP A 152 24.41 -26.50 40.97
CA ASP A 152 25.31 -26.74 42.10
C ASP A 152 25.47 -25.48 42.99
N LEU A 153 25.49 -24.31 42.37
CA LEU A 153 25.57 -23.02 43.07
C LEU A 153 24.23 -22.46 43.52
N GLY A 154 23.14 -23.17 43.26
CA GLY A 154 21.79 -22.73 43.62
C GLY A 154 21.29 -21.50 42.82
N VAL A 155 21.76 -21.35 41.61
CA VAL A 155 21.33 -20.26 40.70
C VAL A 155 20.21 -20.74 39.79
N THR A 156 19.06 -20.11 39.84
CA THR A 156 17.96 -20.46 38.96
C THR A 156 18.03 -19.66 37.64
N THR A 157 17.49 -20.18 36.55
CA THR A 157 17.40 -19.50 35.27
C THR A 157 16.54 -18.21 35.36
N SER A 158 15.57 -18.19 36.28
CA SER A 158 14.75 -17.01 36.57
C SER A 158 15.59 -15.92 37.21
N ALA A 159 16.40 -16.24 38.23
CA ALA A 159 17.29 -15.27 38.89
C ALA A 159 18.32 -14.70 37.90
N LEU A 160 18.90 -15.54 37.05
CA LEU A 160 19.84 -15.15 36.01
C LEU A 160 19.20 -14.17 35.00
N SER A 161 18.03 -14.55 34.46
CA SER A 161 17.28 -13.72 33.51
C SER A 161 16.87 -12.37 34.12
N GLN A 162 16.40 -12.39 35.38
CA GLN A 162 15.98 -11.19 36.08
C GLN A 162 17.17 -10.23 36.35
N THR A 163 18.32 -10.76 36.76
CA THR A 163 19.53 -9.97 36.98
C THR A 163 19.98 -9.28 35.70
N ILE A 164 20.08 -10.02 34.60
CA ILE A 164 20.48 -9.44 33.30
C ILE A 164 19.48 -8.38 32.86
N ARG A 165 18.18 -8.65 32.95
CA ARG A 165 17.12 -7.74 32.55
C ARG A 165 17.17 -6.44 33.34
N ILE A 166 17.26 -6.51 34.68
CA ILE A 166 17.31 -5.32 35.52
C ILE A 166 18.58 -4.51 35.26
N ALA A 167 19.71 -5.19 35.10
CA ALA A 167 20.99 -4.52 34.87
C ALA A 167 21.02 -3.78 33.51
N THR A 168 20.41 -4.33 32.45
CA THR A 168 20.48 -3.79 31.09
C THR A 168 19.28 -2.91 30.71
N LEU A 169 18.07 -3.45 30.76
CA LEU A 169 16.83 -2.76 30.39
C LEU A 169 16.19 -1.96 31.53
N GLY A 170 16.45 -2.37 32.77
CA GLY A 170 15.69 -1.95 33.93
C GLY A 170 14.47 -2.85 34.14
N ASP A 171 13.82 -2.70 35.28
CA ASP A 171 12.60 -3.46 35.54
C ASP A 171 11.43 -2.98 34.71
N ILE A 172 10.46 -3.84 34.42
CA ILE A 172 9.25 -3.50 33.67
C ILE A 172 8.34 -2.62 34.54
N ALA A 173 7.63 -1.68 33.91
CA ALA A 173 6.78 -0.72 34.61
C ALA A 173 5.70 -1.34 35.53
N GLN A 174 5.30 -2.59 35.23
CA GLN A 174 4.33 -3.34 36.04
C GLN A 174 4.91 -3.84 37.37
N ASN A 175 6.20 -4.17 37.41
CA ASN A 175 6.89 -4.71 38.59
C ASN A 175 7.68 -3.62 39.38
N SER A 176 7.95 -2.48 38.72
CA SER A 176 8.73 -1.41 39.38
C SER A 176 7.89 -0.65 40.39
N ALA A 177 8.55 -0.22 41.49
CA ALA A 177 7.95 0.70 42.46
C ALA A 177 7.51 2.00 41.76
N LYS A 178 6.44 2.58 42.23
CA LYS A 178 5.88 3.81 41.66
C LYS A 178 5.94 4.93 42.68
N PHE A 179 6.36 6.10 42.22
CA PHE A 179 6.28 7.35 43.00
C PHE A 179 4.95 8.02 42.70
N SER A 180 4.15 8.27 43.73
CA SER A 180 2.84 8.91 43.59
C SER A 180 2.99 10.43 43.63
N LEU A 181 2.65 11.09 42.53
CA LEU A 181 2.34 12.53 42.52
C LEU A 181 0.83 12.71 42.70
N ASN A 182 0.39 13.93 42.96
CA ASN A 182 -1.01 14.22 43.25
C ASN A 182 -1.99 13.75 42.18
N ASP A 183 -1.59 13.80 40.89
CA ASP A 183 -2.40 13.53 39.73
C ASP A 183 -2.00 12.23 38.97
N ARG A 184 -0.82 11.66 39.26
CA ARG A 184 -0.29 10.51 38.54
C ARG A 184 0.74 9.71 39.31
N GLN A 185 0.94 8.46 38.89
CA GLN A 185 2.00 7.59 39.39
C GLN A 185 3.12 7.48 38.35
N ILE A 186 4.37 7.70 38.78
CA ILE A 186 5.56 7.61 37.96
C ILE A 186 6.33 6.35 38.34
N PRO A 187 6.60 5.40 37.38
CA PRO A 187 7.39 4.23 37.69
C PRO A 187 8.86 4.59 37.97
N ILE A 188 9.42 4.01 39.00
CA ILE A 188 10.84 4.14 39.33
C ILE A 188 11.61 3.09 38.53
N ARG A 189 12.48 3.53 37.63
CA ARG A 189 13.30 2.62 36.81
C ARG A 189 14.67 2.44 37.43
N VAL A 190 15.00 1.21 37.80
CA VAL A 190 16.31 0.83 38.32
C VAL A 190 17.09 0.10 37.21
N GLN A 191 18.26 0.60 36.87
CA GLN A 191 19.14 0.00 35.88
C GLN A 191 20.58 0.43 36.12
N LEU A 192 21.56 -0.28 35.54
CA LEU A 192 22.95 0.17 35.55
C LEU A 192 23.11 1.49 34.80
N GLY A 193 24.03 2.33 35.25
CA GLY A 193 24.44 3.53 34.51
C GLY A 193 24.91 3.22 33.08
N GLU A 194 24.76 4.18 32.17
CA GLU A 194 25.06 3.98 30.74
C GLU A 194 26.50 3.53 30.50
N GLU A 195 27.47 4.13 31.20
CA GLU A 195 28.87 3.73 31.06
C GLU A 195 29.16 2.32 31.57
N SER A 196 28.52 1.93 32.67
CA SER A 196 28.67 0.56 33.20
C SER A 196 28.09 -0.49 32.26
N ARG A 197 27.04 -0.16 31.51
CA ARG A 197 26.42 -1.07 30.53
C ARG A 197 27.24 -1.21 29.22
N ARG A 198 28.14 -0.27 28.95
CA ARG A 198 29.05 -0.32 27.80
C ARG A 198 30.23 -1.25 27.99
N SER A 199 30.55 -1.60 29.23
CA SER A 199 31.69 -2.49 29.55
C SER A 199 31.23 -3.92 29.66
N LEU A 200 31.76 -4.80 28.79
CA LEU A 200 31.51 -6.24 28.85
C LEU A 200 31.93 -6.81 30.20
N ALA A 201 33.07 -6.37 30.74
CA ALA A 201 33.57 -6.83 32.04
C ALA A 201 32.59 -6.54 33.19
N ASN A 202 31.84 -5.45 33.13
CA ASN A 202 30.81 -5.17 34.13
C ASN A 202 29.63 -6.13 34.01
N ILE A 203 29.26 -6.50 32.78
CA ILE A 203 28.19 -7.49 32.54
C ILE A 203 28.62 -8.89 32.98
N GLU A 204 29.84 -9.30 32.69
CA GLU A 204 30.43 -10.55 33.09
C GLU A 204 30.46 -10.73 34.63
N ASN A 205 30.70 -9.64 35.35
CA ASN A 205 30.80 -9.63 36.80
C ASN A 205 29.50 -9.29 37.52
N LEU A 206 28.34 -9.23 36.81
CA LEU A 206 27.06 -9.03 37.46
C LEU A 206 26.80 -10.03 38.56
N PRO A 207 26.43 -9.62 39.78
CA PRO A 207 26.13 -10.53 40.88
C PRO A 207 24.77 -11.20 40.65
N VAL A 208 24.75 -12.51 40.42
CA VAL A 208 23.54 -13.31 40.30
C VAL A 208 23.24 -13.96 41.68
N PRO A 209 22.03 -13.73 42.24
CA PRO A 209 21.70 -14.27 43.54
C PRO A 209 21.57 -15.80 43.50
N THR A 210 22.02 -16.43 44.59
CA THR A 210 21.92 -17.88 44.85
C THR A 210 20.78 -18.18 45.81
N ALA A 211 20.25 -19.41 45.76
CA ALA A 211 19.19 -19.84 46.70
C ALA A 211 19.63 -19.86 48.17
N THR A 212 20.94 -19.87 48.45
CA THR A 212 21.52 -19.87 49.80
C THR A 212 21.74 -18.47 50.39
N GLY A 213 21.30 -17.40 49.64
CA GLY A 213 21.41 -16.02 50.13
C GLY A 213 22.72 -15.31 49.75
N GLY A 214 23.61 -15.93 48.96
CA GLY A 214 24.81 -15.32 48.43
C GLY A 214 24.61 -14.80 46.97
N SER A 215 25.71 -14.39 46.35
CA SER A 215 25.73 -14.07 44.90
C SER A 215 27.02 -14.59 44.27
N VAL A 216 26.93 -14.94 42.96
CA VAL A 216 28.07 -15.37 42.14
C VAL A 216 28.14 -14.50 40.89
N PRO A 217 29.33 -14.21 40.34
CA PRO A 217 29.47 -13.50 39.11
C PRO A 217 28.82 -14.23 37.93
N LEU A 218 28.17 -13.52 37.01
CA LEU A 218 27.48 -14.09 35.84
C LEU A 218 28.40 -15.01 35.00
N LYS A 219 29.66 -14.63 34.79
CA LYS A 219 30.65 -15.41 34.05
C LYS A 219 30.93 -16.81 34.60
N VAL A 220 30.63 -17.03 35.88
CA VAL A 220 30.82 -18.38 36.52
C VAL A 220 29.70 -19.31 36.10
N VAL A 221 28.45 -18.82 36.02
CA VAL A 221 27.26 -19.62 35.76
C VAL A 221 26.74 -19.55 34.32
N ALA A 222 27.38 -18.76 33.47
CA ALA A 222 27.00 -18.62 32.06
C ALA A 222 28.21 -18.37 31.15
N ASP A 223 28.12 -18.85 29.92
CA ASP A 223 29.02 -18.49 28.83
C ASP A 223 28.49 -17.24 28.13
N ILE A 224 29.36 -16.23 28.00
CA ILE A 224 29.03 -14.95 27.38
C ILE A 224 29.79 -14.83 26.08
N THR A 225 29.07 -14.79 24.97
CA THR A 225 29.66 -14.76 23.62
C THR A 225 29.00 -13.67 22.78
N PHE A 226 29.75 -13.12 21.84
CA PHE A 226 29.17 -12.27 20.81
C PHE A 226 28.53 -13.14 19.74
N GLY A 227 27.32 -12.81 19.40
CA GLY A 227 26.52 -13.47 18.38
C GLY A 227 25.90 -12.47 17.43
N SER A 228 25.08 -12.98 16.55
CA SER A 228 24.26 -12.15 15.66
C SER A 228 22.88 -12.78 15.56
N GLY A 229 21.86 -11.97 15.68
CA GLY A 229 20.47 -12.40 15.63
C GLY A 229 19.58 -11.46 14.84
N PRO A 230 18.42 -11.96 14.36
CA PRO A 230 17.47 -11.11 13.65
C PRO A 230 16.87 -10.08 14.59
N THR A 231 16.79 -8.83 14.13
CA THR A 231 16.20 -7.74 14.92
C THR A 231 14.72 -7.92 15.15
N MET A 232 14.04 -8.53 14.17
CA MET A 232 12.60 -8.76 14.21
C MET A 232 12.24 -9.98 13.37
N ILE A 233 11.46 -10.87 13.93
CA ILE A 233 10.89 -12.02 13.22
C ILE A 233 9.44 -11.71 12.89
N GLN A 234 9.13 -11.63 11.60
CA GLN A 234 7.77 -11.38 11.13
C GLN A 234 7.08 -12.69 10.75
N ARG A 235 5.84 -12.86 11.18
CA ARG A 235 4.99 -13.99 10.82
C ARG A 235 3.63 -13.52 10.32
N THR A 236 3.08 -14.26 9.36
CA THR A 236 1.70 -14.10 8.89
C THR A 236 1.07 -15.48 8.86
N ASN A 237 -0.08 -15.64 9.51
CA ASN A 237 -0.74 -16.94 9.68
C ASN A 237 0.22 -18.01 10.23
N GLN A 238 1.02 -17.63 11.24
CA GLN A 238 2.04 -18.45 11.90
C GLN A 238 3.29 -18.79 11.05
N ILE A 239 3.26 -18.60 9.75
CA ILE A 239 4.38 -18.84 8.83
C ILE A 239 5.34 -17.64 8.88
N ARG A 240 6.64 -17.91 9.00
CA ARG A 240 7.68 -16.87 8.93
C ARG A 240 7.68 -16.23 7.55
N ARG A 241 7.77 -14.91 7.50
CA ARG A 241 7.78 -14.16 6.25
C ARG A 241 8.97 -13.22 6.14
N VAL A 242 9.40 -13.00 4.91
CA VAL A 242 10.33 -11.92 4.53
C VAL A 242 9.66 -11.06 3.48
N ALA A 243 9.79 -9.75 3.63
CA ALA A 243 9.37 -8.77 2.64
C ALA A 243 10.57 -8.38 1.76
N LEU A 244 10.38 -8.38 0.45
CA LEU A 244 11.32 -7.83 -0.52
C LEU A 244 10.77 -6.51 -1.03
N GLY A 245 11.50 -5.43 -0.86
CA GLY A 245 11.05 -4.11 -1.29
C GLY A 245 11.97 -3.49 -2.33
N ALA A 246 11.40 -2.81 -3.29
CA ALA A 246 12.09 -2.00 -4.26
C ALA A 246 11.35 -0.68 -4.47
N ASP A 247 12.07 0.34 -4.90
CA ASP A 247 11.47 1.59 -5.36
C ASP A 247 11.36 1.56 -6.87
N ARG A 248 10.41 2.29 -7.41
CA ARG A 248 10.21 2.41 -8.86
C ARG A 248 11.20 3.42 -9.43
N ALA A 249 11.81 3.11 -10.57
CA ALA A 249 12.65 4.04 -11.29
C ALA A 249 11.84 5.26 -11.79
N ALA A 250 12.48 6.41 -11.89
CA ALA A 250 11.84 7.64 -12.36
C ALA A 250 11.26 7.46 -13.77
N GLY A 251 10.00 7.86 -13.96
CA GLY A 251 9.32 7.77 -15.26
C GLY A 251 8.65 6.41 -15.56
N VAL A 252 8.79 5.42 -14.71
CA VAL A 252 8.13 4.12 -14.88
C VAL A 252 6.66 4.22 -14.45
N VAL A 253 5.74 3.78 -15.31
CA VAL A 253 4.31 3.78 -15.03
C VAL A 253 3.99 2.70 -13.99
N PRO A 254 3.18 3.04 -12.95
CA PRO A 254 2.76 2.07 -11.94
C PRO A 254 2.10 0.83 -12.55
N GLY A 255 2.60 -0.35 -12.16
CA GLY A 255 2.09 -1.64 -12.63
C GLY A 255 2.85 -2.25 -13.82
N SER A 256 3.61 -1.48 -14.59
CA SER A 256 4.40 -2.00 -15.70
C SER A 256 5.54 -2.93 -15.24
N GLU A 257 6.04 -2.72 -14.03
CA GLU A 257 7.08 -3.51 -13.38
C GLU A 257 6.58 -4.89 -12.92
N THR A 258 5.28 -5.03 -12.66
CA THR A 258 4.70 -6.28 -12.11
C THR A 258 4.95 -7.46 -13.05
N ALA A 259 4.74 -7.27 -14.35
CA ALA A 259 4.98 -8.32 -15.35
C ALA A 259 6.45 -8.72 -15.42
N ALA A 260 7.38 -7.76 -15.30
CA ALA A 260 8.81 -8.02 -15.29
C ALA A 260 9.24 -8.79 -14.02
N ILE A 261 8.69 -8.42 -12.87
CA ILE A 261 8.94 -9.13 -11.59
C ILE A 261 8.40 -10.56 -11.67
N GLU A 262 7.20 -10.76 -12.16
CA GLU A 262 6.60 -12.10 -12.30
C GLU A 262 7.34 -12.99 -13.31
N ALA A 263 8.09 -12.38 -14.24
CA ALA A 263 8.91 -13.09 -15.20
C ALA A 263 10.24 -13.60 -14.63
N LEU A 264 10.63 -13.19 -13.41
CA LEU A 264 11.90 -13.60 -12.79
C LEU A 264 12.00 -15.11 -12.63
N PRO A 265 13.17 -15.71 -12.95
CA PRO A 265 13.34 -17.16 -12.94
C PRO A 265 13.01 -17.82 -11.60
N THR A 266 13.49 -17.24 -10.51
CA THR A 266 13.25 -17.78 -9.16
C THR A 266 11.79 -17.62 -8.73
N LEU A 267 11.07 -16.57 -9.16
CA LEU A 267 9.64 -16.40 -8.86
C LEU A 267 8.75 -17.37 -9.65
N LYS A 268 9.14 -17.71 -10.87
CA LYS A 268 8.43 -18.74 -11.67
C LYS A 268 8.60 -20.13 -11.10
N ASN A 269 9.78 -20.43 -10.57
CA ASN A 269 10.13 -21.74 -10.01
C ASN A 269 10.60 -21.59 -8.56
N LEU A 270 9.66 -21.26 -7.67
CA LEU A 270 9.96 -21.15 -6.24
C LEU A 270 10.43 -22.51 -5.68
N PRO A 271 11.48 -22.52 -4.85
CA PRO A 271 11.92 -23.73 -4.15
C PRO A 271 10.79 -24.35 -3.32
N GLN A 272 10.78 -25.67 -3.22
CA GLN A 272 9.80 -26.38 -2.44
C GLN A 272 9.84 -25.92 -0.96
N GLY A 273 8.69 -25.56 -0.39
CA GLY A 273 8.58 -25.01 0.96
C GLY A 273 8.59 -23.47 1.03
N ILE A 274 8.71 -22.77 -0.10
CA ILE A 274 8.54 -21.33 -0.15
C ILE A 274 7.23 -20.97 -0.87
N ASN A 275 6.45 -20.13 -0.24
CA ASN A 275 5.18 -19.65 -0.77
C ASN A 275 5.22 -18.13 -0.98
N ARG A 276 4.66 -17.67 -2.10
CA ARG A 276 4.37 -16.25 -2.29
C ARG A 276 3.13 -15.88 -1.48
N LEU A 277 3.26 -14.89 -0.62
CA LEU A 277 2.15 -14.40 0.20
C LEU A 277 1.58 -13.14 -0.45
N GLN A 278 0.30 -13.15 -0.68
CA GLN A 278 -0.42 -11.94 -1.10
C GLN A 278 -0.83 -11.14 0.13
N LEU A 279 -0.12 -10.06 0.40
CA LEU A 279 -0.34 -9.19 1.56
C LEU A 279 -0.30 -7.72 1.13
N GLY A 280 -0.83 -6.86 2.00
CA GLY A 280 -0.81 -5.42 1.78
C GLY A 280 -1.69 -4.98 0.62
N GLU A 281 -1.24 -3.96 -0.10
CA GLU A 281 -2.00 -3.31 -1.16
C GLU A 281 -2.35 -4.24 -2.32
N ALA A 282 -1.44 -5.13 -2.72
CA ALA A 282 -1.69 -6.09 -3.80
C ALA A 282 -2.88 -7.02 -3.50
N LYS A 283 -3.01 -7.45 -2.24
CA LYS A 283 -4.18 -8.23 -1.80
C LYS A 283 -5.46 -7.41 -1.88
N TRP A 284 -5.43 -6.19 -1.34
CA TRP A 284 -6.59 -5.29 -1.37
C TRP A 284 -7.03 -4.96 -2.79
N GLN A 285 -6.08 -4.69 -3.70
CA GLN A 285 -6.39 -4.44 -5.11
C GLN A 285 -7.02 -5.65 -5.79
N ALA A 286 -6.52 -6.86 -5.54
CA ALA A 286 -7.10 -8.09 -6.08
C ALA A 286 -8.53 -8.33 -5.55
N GLU A 287 -8.75 -8.18 -4.25
CA GLU A 287 -10.08 -8.30 -3.63
C GLU A 287 -11.06 -7.24 -4.14
N LEU A 288 -10.59 -6.01 -4.32
CA LEU A 288 -11.40 -4.92 -4.91
C LEU A 288 -11.80 -5.23 -6.35
N LEU A 289 -10.87 -5.74 -7.17
CA LEU A 289 -11.17 -6.12 -8.56
C LEU A 289 -12.23 -7.22 -8.62
N VAL A 290 -12.10 -8.26 -7.80
CA VAL A 290 -13.10 -9.35 -7.73
C VAL A 290 -14.45 -8.80 -7.28
N SER A 291 -14.49 -8.00 -6.21
CA SER A 291 -15.72 -7.38 -5.72
C SER A 291 -16.35 -6.46 -6.76
N PHE A 292 -15.54 -5.73 -7.51
CA PHE A 292 -16.00 -4.87 -8.60
C PHE A 292 -16.63 -5.68 -9.75
N VAL A 293 -15.99 -6.76 -10.18
CA VAL A 293 -16.54 -7.65 -11.22
C VAL A 293 -17.90 -8.24 -10.78
N ILE A 294 -17.98 -8.68 -9.53
CA ILE A 294 -19.24 -9.18 -8.96
C ILE A 294 -20.29 -8.07 -8.98
N ALA A 295 -19.96 -6.85 -8.53
CA ALA A 295 -20.88 -5.71 -8.52
C ALA A 295 -21.38 -5.36 -9.92
N VAL A 296 -20.50 -5.39 -10.93
CA VAL A 296 -20.86 -5.16 -12.34
C VAL A 296 -21.85 -6.23 -12.83
N ILE A 297 -21.55 -7.50 -12.59
CA ILE A 297 -22.43 -8.61 -13.01
C ILE A 297 -23.81 -8.49 -12.35
N VAL A 298 -23.83 -8.29 -11.03
CA VAL A 298 -25.08 -8.12 -10.28
C VAL A 298 -25.86 -6.89 -10.77
N GLY A 299 -25.16 -5.77 -11.00
CA GLY A 299 -25.77 -4.55 -11.53
C GLY A 299 -26.40 -4.77 -12.91
N ILE A 300 -25.71 -5.43 -13.83
CA ILE A 300 -26.24 -5.78 -15.17
C ILE A 300 -27.47 -6.69 -15.05
N LEU A 301 -27.41 -7.71 -14.20
CA LEU A 301 -28.56 -8.62 -13.98
C LEU A 301 -29.78 -7.90 -13.39
N LEU A 302 -29.57 -6.98 -12.43
CA LEU A 302 -30.65 -6.20 -11.84
C LEU A 302 -31.29 -5.25 -12.86
N VAL A 303 -30.48 -4.57 -13.66
CA VAL A 303 -30.97 -3.70 -14.74
C VAL A 303 -31.75 -4.53 -15.76
N PHE A 304 -31.22 -5.67 -16.16
CA PHE A 304 -31.89 -6.59 -17.09
C PHE A 304 -33.24 -7.08 -16.54
N ALA A 305 -33.27 -7.55 -15.29
CA ALA A 305 -34.49 -8.03 -14.65
C ALA A 305 -35.56 -6.91 -14.55
N THR A 306 -35.13 -5.70 -14.16
CA THR A 306 -36.02 -4.53 -14.08
C THR A 306 -36.61 -4.18 -15.45
N LEU A 307 -35.79 -4.20 -16.50
CA LEU A 307 -36.25 -3.91 -17.87
C LEU A 307 -37.19 -4.99 -18.41
N VAL A 308 -36.93 -6.28 -18.11
CA VAL A 308 -37.82 -7.38 -18.50
C VAL A 308 -39.20 -7.23 -17.82
N LEU A 309 -39.23 -6.87 -16.55
CA LEU A 309 -40.46 -6.58 -15.82
C LEU A 309 -41.24 -5.38 -16.41
N LEU A 310 -40.51 -4.31 -16.77
CA LEU A 310 -41.08 -3.08 -17.32
C LEU A 310 -41.69 -3.33 -18.72
N TYR A 311 -40.91 -3.92 -19.62
CA TYR A 311 -41.31 -4.15 -21.03
C TYR A 311 -42.20 -5.39 -21.21
N LYS A 312 -42.26 -6.28 -20.22
CA LYS A 312 -42.95 -7.60 -20.31
C LYS A 312 -42.51 -8.42 -21.53
N ARG A 313 -41.34 -8.16 -22.05
CA ARG A 313 -40.69 -8.81 -23.20
C ARG A 313 -39.18 -8.92 -22.92
N VAL A 314 -38.53 -9.94 -23.47
CA VAL A 314 -37.10 -10.21 -23.24
C VAL A 314 -36.21 -9.53 -24.28
N MET A 315 -36.67 -9.34 -25.50
CA MET A 315 -35.86 -8.86 -26.62
C MET A 315 -35.42 -7.39 -26.46
N PRO A 316 -36.27 -6.42 -26.14
CA PRO A 316 -35.84 -5.04 -25.95
C PRO A 316 -34.81 -4.85 -24.84
N PRO A 317 -34.92 -5.46 -23.65
CA PRO A 317 -33.87 -5.45 -22.66
C PRO A 317 -32.53 -5.99 -23.14
N PHE A 318 -32.56 -7.06 -23.94
CA PHE A 318 -31.33 -7.68 -24.47
C PHE A 318 -30.58 -6.73 -25.41
N VAL A 319 -31.27 -6.02 -26.28
CA VAL A 319 -30.68 -4.97 -27.14
C VAL A 319 -30.09 -3.83 -26.30
N ASN A 320 -30.81 -3.40 -25.24
CA ASN A 320 -30.34 -2.38 -24.33
C ASN A 320 -29.05 -2.81 -23.59
N MET A 321 -28.92 -4.10 -23.23
CA MET A 321 -27.70 -4.62 -22.61
C MET A 321 -26.49 -4.52 -23.54
N GLY A 322 -26.66 -4.66 -24.84
CA GLY A 322 -25.59 -4.51 -25.83
C GLY A 322 -24.91 -3.13 -25.76
N SER A 323 -25.66 -2.08 -25.47
CA SER A 323 -25.11 -0.72 -25.32
C SER A 323 -24.24 -0.55 -24.07
N LEU A 324 -24.49 -1.31 -23.00
CA LEU A 324 -23.70 -1.25 -21.77
C LEU A 324 -22.25 -1.72 -21.97
N LEU A 325 -22.01 -2.62 -22.92
CA LEU A 325 -20.66 -3.10 -23.23
C LEU A 325 -19.79 -2.02 -23.91
N LEU A 326 -20.42 -1.00 -24.47
CA LEU A 326 -19.73 0.11 -25.15
C LEU A 326 -19.17 1.16 -24.17
N ALA A 327 -19.76 1.28 -22.99
CA ALA A 327 -19.38 2.29 -22.00
C ALA A 327 -17.95 2.10 -21.44
N PRO A 328 -17.54 0.90 -20.98
CA PRO A 328 -16.19 0.65 -20.51
C PRO A 328 -15.11 0.91 -21.57
N LEU A 329 -15.44 0.70 -22.84
CA LEU A 329 -14.53 0.89 -23.97
C LEU A 329 -14.13 2.37 -24.12
N GLY A 330 -15.09 3.29 -24.02
CA GLY A 330 -14.83 4.73 -24.03
C GLY A 330 -14.03 5.21 -22.82
N GLY A 331 -14.34 4.70 -21.63
CA GLY A 331 -13.59 4.99 -20.42
C GLY A 331 -12.15 4.50 -20.49
N ALA A 332 -11.92 3.27 -20.94
CA ALA A 332 -10.58 2.70 -21.11
C ALA A 332 -9.76 3.48 -22.17
N LEU A 333 -10.39 3.90 -23.27
CA LEU A 333 -9.73 4.73 -24.28
C LEU A 333 -9.28 6.07 -23.71
N ALA A 334 -10.14 6.75 -22.94
CA ALA A 334 -9.81 8.03 -22.32
C ALA A 334 -8.64 7.92 -21.38
N ILE A 335 -8.62 6.92 -20.49
CA ILE A 335 -7.51 6.68 -19.56
C ILE A 335 -6.21 6.38 -20.30
N ARG A 336 -6.27 5.60 -21.36
CA ARG A 336 -5.09 5.33 -22.18
C ARG A 336 -4.53 6.59 -22.85
N LEU A 337 -5.40 7.53 -23.25
CA LEU A 337 -5.00 8.80 -23.86
C LEU A 337 -4.40 9.78 -22.84
N THR A 338 -4.90 9.81 -21.60
CA THR A 338 -4.37 10.67 -20.54
C THR A 338 -3.15 10.07 -19.84
N GLY A 339 -2.90 8.76 -19.99
CA GLY A 339 -1.79 8.07 -19.33
C GLY A 339 -2.03 7.80 -17.82
N ASP A 340 -3.25 7.94 -17.36
CA ASP A 340 -3.62 7.69 -15.97
C ASP A 340 -3.60 6.18 -15.65
N PRO A 341 -3.15 5.78 -14.45
CA PRO A 341 -3.22 4.38 -14.05
C PRO A 341 -4.65 3.93 -13.75
N VAL A 342 -4.94 2.66 -13.99
CA VAL A 342 -6.20 2.05 -13.55
C VAL A 342 -6.23 2.03 -12.03
N SER A 343 -7.02 2.91 -11.44
CA SER A 343 -7.12 3.13 -10.00
C SER A 343 -8.56 2.90 -9.52
N MET A 344 -8.76 2.86 -8.20
CA MET A 344 -10.09 2.71 -7.61
C MET A 344 -11.11 3.74 -8.11
N PRO A 345 -10.77 5.05 -8.23
CA PRO A 345 -11.68 6.04 -8.83
C PRO A 345 -12.08 5.73 -10.27
N VAL A 346 -11.18 5.14 -11.07
CA VAL A 346 -11.48 4.69 -12.43
C VAL A 346 -12.55 3.60 -12.43
N LEU A 347 -12.41 2.60 -11.55
CA LEU A 347 -13.40 1.53 -11.41
C LEU A 347 -14.77 2.05 -10.98
N ILE A 348 -14.80 3.02 -10.05
CA ILE A 348 -16.03 3.70 -9.64
C ILE A 348 -16.64 4.45 -10.83
N GLY A 349 -15.82 5.16 -11.62
CA GLY A 349 -16.26 5.83 -12.85
C GLY A 349 -16.87 4.88 -13.87
N MET A 350 -16.26 3.71 -14.08
CA MET A 350 -16.81 2.68 -14.96
C MET A 350 -18.15 2.12 -14.47
N LEU A 351 -18.30 1.89 -13.17
CA LEU A 351 -19.57 1.44 -12.59
C LEU A 351 -20.67 2.49 -12.77
N LEU A 352 -20.34 3.76 -12.56
CA LEU A 352 -21.26 4.88 -12.76
C LEU A 352 -21.71 4.99 -14.21
N LEU A 353 -20.79 4.78 -15.17
CA LEU A 353 -21.09 4.78 -16.60
C LEU A 353 -22.14 3.75 -16.98
N LEU A 354 -22.13 2.55 -16.40
CA LEU A 354 -23.11 1.50 -16.70
C LEU A 354 -24.54 2.00 -16.47
N GLY A 355 -24.80 2.69 -15.34
CA GLY A 355 -26.12 3.24 -15.04
C GLY A 355 -26.53 4.38 -15.98
N ILE A 356 -25.59 5.27 -16.33
CA ILE A 356 -25.88 6.43 -17.16
C ILE A 356 -26.10 6.06 -18.62
N VAL A 357 -25.29 5.12 -19.16
CA VAL A 357 -25.42 4.69 -20.56
C VAL A 357 -26.68 3.87 -20.77
N ALA A 358 -27.08 3.05 -19.80
CA ALA A 358 -28.35 2.32 -19.85
C ALA A 358 -29.53 3.28 -20.11
N LYS A 359 -29.56 4.42 -19.44
CA LYS A 359 -30.61 5.45 -19.64
C LYS A 359 -30.74 5.91 -21.08
N ASN A 360 -29.64 6.16 -21.78
CA ASN A 360 -29.68 6.65 -23.15
C ASN A 360 -30.26 5.62 -24.11
N SER A 361 -29.90 4.34 -23.95
CA SER A 361 -30.42 3.24 -24.74
C SER A 361 -31.91 2.99 -24.46
N ILE A 362 -32.31 3.02 -23.18
CA ILE A 362 -33.71 2.87 -22.77
C ILE A 362 -34.61 3.92 -23.42
N LEU A 363 -34.20 5.21 -23.37
CA LEU A 363 -34.98 6.29 -23.96
C LEU A 363 -35.22 6.13 -25.46
N LEU A 364 -34.25 5.55 -26.18
CA LEU A 364 -34.35 5.34 -27.60
C LEU A 364 -35.26 4.16 -27.96
N VAL A 365 -35.06 3.02 -27.28
CA VAL A 365 -35.84 1.80 -27.50
C VAL A 365 -37.29 1.96 -27.05
N ASP A 366 -37.52 2.62 -25.92
CA ASP A 366 -38.88 2.89 -25.38
C ASP A 366 -39.71 3.71 -26.37
N PHE A 367 -39.12 4.78 -26.89
CA PHE A 367 -39.80 5.61 -27.92
C PHE A 367 -40.11 4.83 -29.19
N ALA A 368 -39.17 4.00 -29.67
CA ALA A 368 -39.41 3.17 -30.87
C ALA A 368 -40.56 2.17 -30.63
N LEU A 369 -40.63 1.55 -29.46
CA LEU A 369 -41.71 0.66 -29.08
C LEU A 369 -43.05 1.38 -28.98
N GLU A 370 -43.08 2.59 -28.42
CA GLU A 370 -44.29 3.40 -28.33
C GLU A 370 -44.86 3.75 -29.70
N GLU A 371 -44.00 4.18 -30.66
CA GLU A 371 -44.44 4.48 -32.01
C GLU A 371 -44.93 3.22 -32.77
N MET A 372 -44.26 2.07 -32.58
CA MET A 372 -44.71 0.80 -33.14
C MET A 372 -46.07 0.35 -32.58
N ASN A 373 -46.33 0.59 -31.31
CA ASN A 373 -47.62 0.29 -30.69
C ASN A 373 -48.76 1.18 -31.21
N LYS A 374 -48.44 2.37 -31.76
CA LYS A 374 -49.37 3.26 -32.43
C LYS A 374 -49.68 2.88 -33.91
N GLY A 375 -49.01 1.79 -34.39
CA GLY A 375 -49.24 1.28 -35.73
C GLY A 375 -48.29 1.83 -36.78
N VAL A 376 -47.22 2.54 -36.39
CA VAL A 376 -46.19 3.03 -37.31
C VAL A 376 -45.32 1.85 -37.77
N ASP A 377 -44.91 1.87 -39.04
CA ASP A 377 -44.01 0.85 -39.59
C ASP A 377 -42.72 0.76 -38.78
N LYS A 378 -42.18 -0.47 -38.61
CA LYS A 378 -41.01 -0.77 -37.78
C LYS A 378 -39.80 0.09 -38.12
N PHE A 379 -39.46 0.21 -39.40
CA PHE A 379 -38.31 0.98 -39.86
C PHE A 379 -38.51 2.47 -39.60
N THR A 380 -39.68 2.99 -39.88
CA THR A 380 -40.03 4.40 -39.65
C THR A 380 -40.00 4.74 -38.17
N ALA A 381 -40.53 3.85 -37.31
CA ALA A 381 -40.51 4.04 -35.85
C ALA A 381 -39.09 4.14 -35.28
N ILE A 382 -38.16 3.30 -35.79
CA ILE A 382 -36.75 3.31 -35.38
C ILE A 382 -36.04 4.58 -35.85
N MET A 383 -36.28 5.00 -37.10
CA MET A 383 -35.71 6.23 -37.66
C MET A 383 -36.22 7.46 -36.93
N ASP A 384 -37.50 7.53 -36.63
CA ASP A 384 -38.13 8.58 -35.85
C ASP A 384 -37.60 8.65 -34.41
N ALA A 385 -37.39 7.49 -33.78
CA ALA A 385 -36.78 7.41 -32.46
C ALA A 385 -35.37 7.98 -32.48
N GLY A 386 -34.55 7.60 -33.47
CA GLY A 386 -33.20 8.16 -33.66
C GLY A 386 -33.23 9.68 -33.83
N HIS A 387 -34.12 10.18 -34.68
CA HIS A 387 -34.19 11.63 -34.98
C HIS A 387 -34.71 12.45 -33.79
N LYS A 388 -35.84 12.05 -33.21
CA LYS A 388 -36.50 12.82 -32.12
C LYS A 388 -35.80 12.68 -30.77
N ARG A 389 -35.09 11.55 -30.48
CA ARG A 389 -34.39 11.30 -29.23
C ARG A 389 -32.92 11.66 -29.25
N ALA A 390 -32.28 11.86 -30.42
CA ALA A 390 -30.88 12.26 -30.50
C ALA A 390 -30.60 13.55 -29.73
N GLN A 391 -31.43 14.60 -29.93
CA GLN A 391 -31.25 15.90 -29.29
C GLN A 391 -31.31 15.81 -27.74
N PRO A 392 -32.32 15.21 -27.09
CA PRO A 392 -32.36 15.03 -25.63
C PRO A 392 -31.18 14.20 -25.09
N ILE A 393 -30.75 13.16 -25.79
CA ILE A 393 -29.62 12.34 -25.39
C ILE A 393 -28.31 13.15 -25.43
N VAL A 394 -28.06 13.88 -26.50
CA VAL A 394 -26.87 14.74 -26.62
C VAL A 394 -26.88 15.85 -25.58
N MET A 395 -28.03 16.51 -25.33
CA MET A 395 -28.14 17.55 -24.29
C MET A 395 -27.78 17.00 -22.90
N THR A 396 -28.31 15.83 -22.53
CA THR A 396 -27.99 15.22 -21.22
C THR A 396 -26.53 14.79 -21.12
N THR A 397 -25.95 14.31 -22.22
CA THR A 397 -24.53 13.94 -22.26
C THR A 397 -23.63 15.17 -22.08
N VAL A 398 -23.90 16.25 -22.82
CA VAL A 398 -23.13 17.50 -22.70
C VAL A 398 -23.24 18.08 -21.27
N ALA A 399 -24.44 18.07 -20.69
CA ALA A 399 -24.63 18.53 -19.31
C ALA A 399 -23.83 17.70 -18.29
N MET A 400 -23.81 16.37 -18.42
CA MET A 400 -23.06 15.48 -17.54
C MET A 400 -21.54 15.63 -17.75
N VAL A 401 -21.08 15.74 -18.99
CA VAL A 401 -19.67 16.00 -19.31
C VAL A 401 -19.23 17.33 -18.70
N ALA A 402 -20.02 18.39 -18.87
CA ALA A 402 -19.74 19.72 -18.28
C ALA A 402 -19.65 19.63 -16.74
N GLY A 403 -20.54 18.87 -16.10
CA GLY A 403 -20.52 18.64 -14.65
C GLY A 403 -19.30 17.88 -14.16
N MET A 404 -18.67 17.06 -15.01
CA MET A 404 -17.47 16.27 -14.68
C MET A 404 -16.15 17.00 -15.00
N ILE A 405 -16.17 18.10 -15.76
CA ILE A 405 -14.96 18.87 -16.08
C ILE A 405 -14.21 19.35 -14.82
N PRO A 406 -14.85 19.94 -13.79
CA PRO A 406 -14.14 20.36 -12.58
C PRO A 406 -13.43 19.20 -11.86
N VAL A 407 -14.02 17.99 -11.89
CA VAL A 407 -13.43 16.79 -11.30
C VAL A 407 -12.22 16.33 -12.13
N ALA A 408 -12.35 16.28 -13.45
CA ALA A 408 -11.28 15.88 -14.37
C ALA A 408 -10.08 16.85 -14.35
N LEU A 409 -10.34 18.15 -14.13
CA LEU A 409 -9.30 19.19 -14.02
C LEU A 409 -8.65 19.25 -12.63
N SER A 410 -8.96 18.34 -11.72
CA SER A 410 -8.37 18.31 -10.38
C SER A 410 -8.61 19.58 -9.56
N ILE A 411 -9.73 20.26 -9.73
CA ILE A 411 -10.04 21.47 -8.98
C ILE A 411 -10.38 21.12 -7.53
N GLY A 412 -9.55 21.58 -6.59
CA GLY A 412 -9.70 21.34 -5.16
C GLY A 412 -8.52 20.59 -4.53
N SER A 413 -8.50 20.46 -3.19
CA SER A 413 -7.39 19.90 -2.42
C SER A 413 -7.11 18.41 -2.69
N ASP A 414 -8.14 17.63 -3.05
CA ASP A 414 -8.04 16.19 -3.35
C ASP A 414 -8.31 15.87 -4.83
N GLY A 415 -8.17 16.86 -5.70
CA GLY A 415 -8.55 16.77 -7.11
C GLY A 415 -7.80 15.67 -7.86
N SER A 416 -6.49 15.50 -7.59
CA SER A 416 -5.65 14.51 -8.26
C SER A 416 -6.11 13.06 -8.05
N PHE A 417 -6.70 12.74 -6.90
CA PHE A 417 -7.24 11.41 -6.63
C PHE A 417 -8.51 11.12 -7.45
N ARG A 418 -9.35 12.15 -7.66
CA ARG A 418 -10.66 12.01 -8.34
C ARG A 418 -10.58 12.24 -9.85
N ALA A 419 -9.53 12.90 -10.34
CA ALA A 419 -9.38 13.25 -11.75
C ALA A 419 -9.53 12.05 -12.71
N PRO A 420 -8.91 10.88 -12.45
CA PRO A 420 -9.07 9.72 -13.32
C PRO A 420 -10.52 9.22 -13.43
N MET A 421 -11.33 9.40 -12.36
CA MET A 421 -12.77 9.11 -12.42
C MET A 421 -13.49 10.07 -13.38
N GLY A 422 -13.21 11.37 -13.27
CA GLY A 422 -13.79 12.38 -14.17
C GLY A 422 -13.45 12.11 -15.63
N VAL A 423 -12.19 11.82 -15.92
CA VAL A 423 -11.69 11.47 -17.27
C VAL A 423 -12.40 10.22 -17.80
N THR A 424 -12.50 9.16 -16.98
CA THR A 424 -13.22 7.92 -17.35
C THR A 424 -14.66 8.18 -17.73
N VAL A 425 -15.37 8.96 -16.91
CA VAL A 425 -16.78 9.26 -17.14
C VAL A 425 -16.97 10.12 -18.38
N ILE A 426 -16.15 11.17 -18.58
CA ILE A 426 -16.21 12.03 -19.77
C ILE A 426 -15.97 11.19 -21.03
N GLY A 427 -14.90 10.40 -21.09
CA GLY A 427 -14.57 9.60 -22.25
C GLY A 427 -15.61 8.52 -22.52
N GLY A 428 -16.05 7.83 -21.44
CA GLY A 428 -17.10 6.82 -21.54
C GLY A 428 -18.42 7.37 -22.05
N LEU A 429 -18.87 8.52 -21.53
CA LEU A 429 -20.11 9.18 -21.98
C LEU A 429 -20.03 9.63 -23.44
N THR A 430 -18.93 10.24 -23.83
CA THR A 430 -18.76 10.77 -25.20
C THR A 430 -18.78 9.64 -26.21
N VAL A 431 -17.94 8.61 -26.02
CA VAL A 431 -17.83 7.47 -26.94
C VAL A 431 -19.10 6.63 -26.92
N SER A 432 -19.65 6.33 -25.74
CA SER A 432 -20.85 5.53 -25.63
C SER A 432 -22.09 6.20 -26.24
N THR A 433 -22.21 7.52 -26.10
CA THR A 433 -23.35 8.27 -26.70
C THR A 433 -23.28 8.21 -28.22
N LEU A 434 -22.11 8.43 -28.81
CA LEU A 434 -21.92 8.30 -30.26
C LEU A 434 -22.24 6.90 -30.76
N LEU A 435 -21.70 5.88 -30.09
CA LEU A 435 -21.91 4.49 -30.46
C LEU A 435 -23.37 4.05 -30.20
N THR A 436 -24.01 4.51 -29.13
CA THR A 436 -25.41 4.17 -28.84
C THR A 436 -26.35 4.70 -29.93
N LEU A 437 -26.13 5.94 -30.38
CA LEU A 437 -26.96 6.52 -31.44
C LEU A 437 -26.82 5.79 -32.79
N LEU A 438 -25.68 5.12 -33.05
CA LEU A 438 -25.44 4.38 -34.26
C LEU A 438 -25.81 2.88 -34.13
N ILE A 439 -25.37 2.24 -33.05
CA ILE A 439 -25.46 0.79 -32.88
C ILE A 439 -26.83 0.34 -32.39
N VAL A 440 -27.44 1.08 -31.45
CA VAL A 440 -28.73 0.65 -30.88
C VAL A 440 -29.86 0.61 -31.91
N PRO A 441 -30.06 1.60 -32.80
CA PRO A 441 -31.05 1.51 -33.86
C PRO A 441 -30.82 0.32 -34.80
N ALA A 442 -29.54 0.08 -35.16
CA ALA A 442 -29.15 -1.04 -36.06
C ALA A 442 -29.40 -2.40 -35.40
N THR A 443 -28.97 -2.59 -34.17
CA THR A 443 -29.17 -3.84 -33.41
C THR A 443 -30.66 -4.10 -33.09
N PHE A 444 -31.43 -3.03 -32.81
CA PHE A 444 -32.84 -3.13 -32.57
C PHE A 444 -33.60 -3.51 -33.86
N SER A 445 -33.20 -2.95 -35.03
CA SER A 445 -33.75 -3.31 -36.32
C SER A 445 -33.53 -4.79 -36.65
N LEU A 446 -32.29 -5.29 -36.40
CA LEU A 446 -31.96 -6.72 -36.57
C LEU A 446 -32.76 -7.62 -35.64
N ALA A 447 -32.89 -7.22 -34.34
CA ALA A 447 -33.62 -8.01 -33.35
C ALA A 447 -35.12 -8.11 -33.59
N ILE A 448 -35.74 -7.14 -34.26
CA ILE A 448 -37.17 -7.13 -34.61
C ILE A 448 -37.40 -7.78 -36.00
N GLY A 449 -36.38 -7.88 -36.81
CA GLY A 449 -36.42 -8.57 -38.12
C GLY A 449 -36.45 -10.09 -38.00
N PHE A 450 -36.10 -10.60 -36.83
CA PHE A 450 -36.27 -12.00 -36.45
C PHE A 450 -37.51 -12.15 -35.54
#